data_7d19d118cbcd8e2d745fcbdb2dd2e874
#
_entry.id   7d19d118cbcd8e2d745fcbdb2dd2e874
#
_cell.length_a   1.000
_cell.length_b   1.000
_cell.length_c   1.000
_cell.angle_alpha   90.00
_cell.angle_beta   90.00
_cell.angle_gamma   90.00
#
_symmetry.space_group_name_H-M   'P 1'
#
loop_
_entity.id
_entity.type
_entity.pdbx_description
1 polymer ?
#
loop_
_entity_poly.entity_id
_entity_poly.type
_entity_poly.pdbx_seq_one_letter_code
_entity_poly.pdbx_strand_id
1 'polypeptide(L)'
;MNETLPSEQHNAAERAVPPHPEHAAEAEDAKQGNPLFSEERRTPECASSAKPESASDAEDARHANPASSPFASKPAWEGKETVPVNLVLEGGAMRGQFTAGVLDYFLEHGLFCDRVIGVSAGALNGYCYVSGEIGRTCFLNMKYCNDPRYLSMKSFVHTGNACGREFAFHEVPEKLDPFDFQAFKNSPITLTAVSSDLELGEADYHAVRDLGRNADLPYLIASSSMPLVSQIVEVDGKKLLDGGTCDSVPITYSLLTGRKKHIVVLTQDATYEKGPNKLMPVLSQMYADFPHYLERLRYRHVEYNRTYRQVVRMHEAGEVFAIQPQRPVEVHSMEHDQDKLLDLYAQGYAEAARTWDDLQEYLAK
;
A
#
# COMPACT_ATOMS: atom_id res chain seq x y z
N MET A 1 -66.43 -15.22 25.52
CA MET A 1 -67.00 -14.60 24.32
C MET A 1 -65.89 -14.49 23.29
N ASN A 2 -66.04 -15.29 22.26
CA ASN A 2 -65.21 -15.41 21.09
C ASN A 2 -65.30 -14.12 20.27
N GLU A 3 -64.21 -13.71 19.64
CA GLU A 3 -64.23 -13.17 18.29
C GLU A 3 -62.88 -13.37 17.62
N THR A 4 -62.92 -14.26 16.68
CA THR A 4 -61.91 -14.59 15.68
C THR A 4 -61.98 -13.58 14.53
N LEU A 5 -60.84 -13.09 14.06
CA LEU A 5 -60.70 -12.38 12.78
C LEU A 5 -59.87 -13.19 11.79
N PRO A 6 -60.19 -13.13 10.50
CA PRO A 6 -59.69 -14.09 9.50
C PRO A 6 -58.41 -13.67 8.81
N SER A 7 -57.73 -14.68 8.32
CA SER A 7 -56.55 -14.64 7.45
C SER A 7 -56.85 -14.08 6.06
N GLU A 8 -56.11 -13.08 5.61
CA GLU A 8 -56.00 -12.74 4.19
C GLU A 8 -54.67 -13.21 3.60
N GLN A 9 -54.79 -14.18 2.71
CA GLN A 9 -53.75 -14.56 1.78
C GLN A 9 -53.68 -13.55 0.65
N HIS A 10 -52.54 -12.90 0.41
CA HIS A 10 -52.26 -12.20 -0.83
C HIS A 10 -51.21 -12.93 -1.63
N ASN A 11 -51.70 -13.54 -2.69
CA ASN A 11 -50.96 -14.01 -3.85
C ASN A 11 -50.38 -12.78 -4.58
N ALA A 12 -49.07 -12.73 -4.74
CA ALA A 12 -48.39 -11.83 -5.65
C ALA A 12 -47.75 -12.64 -6.78
N ALA A 13 -48.41 -12.56 -7.93
CA ALA A 13 -47.96 -13.16 -9.17
C ALA A 13 -46.68 -12.46 -9.70
N GLU A 14 -45.77 -13.28 -10.17
CA GLU A 14 -44.64 -12.94 -11.01
C GLU A 14 -45.07 -12.10 -12.22
N ARG A 15 -44.38 -10.98 -12.45
CA ARG A 15 -44.32 -10.34 -13.77
C ARG A 15 -42.88 -10.32 -14.24
N ALA A 16 -42.55 -11.26 -15.11
CA ALA A 16 -41.40 -11.23 -15.96
C ALA A 16 -41.48 -10.06 -16.95
N VAL A 17 -40.41 -9.27 -17.05
CA VAL A 17 -40.22 -8.27 -18.10
C VAL A 17 -39.31 -8.92 -19.17
N PRO A 18 -39.70 -8.88 -20.46
CA PRO A 18 -38.90 -9.47 -21.53
C PRO A 18 -37.73 -8.55 -21.93
N PRO A 19 -36.65 -9.10 -22.50
CA PRO A 19 -35.51 -8.35 -22.97
C PRO A 19 -35.82 -7.69 -24.33
N HIS A 20 -35.40 -6.41 -24.49
CA HIS A 20 -35.35 -5.74 -25.77
C HIS A 20 -34.16 -6.20 -26.60
N PRO A 21 -34.35 -6.48 -27.89
CA PRO A 21 -33.27 -6.75 -28.83
C PRO A 21 -32.77 -5.48 -29.52
N GLU A 22 -31.63 -5.66 -30.21
CA GLU A 22 -30.99 -4.78 -31.18
C GLU A 22 -29.92 -3.82 -30.64
N HIS A 23 -28.65 -4.25 -30.79
CA HIS A 23 -27.69 -3.64 -31.72
C HIS A 23 -26.49 -4.58 -31.86
N ALA A 24 -26.58 -5.47 -32.86
CA ALA A 24 -25.45 -6.11 -33.47
C ALA A 24 -25.30 -5.43 -34.85
N ALA A 25 -24.23 -4.68 -35.03
CA ALA A 25 -23.55 -4.43 -36.30
C ALA A 25 -22.53 -3.28 -36.09
N GLU A 26 -21.38 -3.55 -36.66
CA GLU A 26 -20.30 -2.65 -37.04
C GLU A 26 -19.00 -2.83 -36.22
N ALA A 27 -18.36 -3.94 -36.51
CA ALA A 27 -16.92 -4.12 -36.36
C ALA A 27 -16.34 -4.38 -37.75
N GLU A 28 -15.87 -3.30 -38.42
CA GLU A 28 -14.87 -3.34 -39.48
C GLU A 28 -14.54 -1.90 -39.91
N ASP A 29 -13.27 -1.60 -39.87
CA ASP A 29 -12.54 -0.45 -40.42
C ASP A 29 -11.94 0.52 -39.40
N ALA A 30 -10.69 0.25 -39.03
CA ALA A 30 -9.67 1.27 -38.78
C ALA A 30 -8.27 0.64 -38.72
N LYS A 31 -7.82 -0.01 -39.82
CA LYS A 31 -6.39 -0.13 -40.15
C LYS A 31 -5.99 1.12 -40.94
N GLN A 32 -5.57 2.16 -40.24
CA GLN A 32 -4.71 3.18 -40.84
C GLN A 32 -3.76 3.71 -39.76
N GLY A 33 -2.47 3.52 -40.03
CA GLY A 33 -1.37 3.86 -39.13
C GLY A 33 -1.24 5.36 -38.93
N ASN A 34 -1.01 5.76 -37.71
CA ASN A 34 -0.59 7.10 -37.34
C ASN A 34 0.93 7.08 -37.07
N PRO A 35 1.78 7.78 -37.86
CA PRO A 35 3.23 7.78 -37.70
C PRO A 35 3.68 8.88 -36.76
N LEU A 36 3.54 8.68 -35.44
CA LEU A 36 4.04 9.59 -34.42
C LEU A 36 4.51 8.85 -33.15
N PHE A 37 5.25 7.74 -33.32
CA PHE A 37 5.97 7.11 -32.21
C PHE A 37 7.36 6.67 -32.66
N SER A 38 8.24 7.65 -32.88
CA SER A 38 9.67 7.47 -32.88
C SER A 38 10.33 8.56 -32.05
N GLU A 39 10.14 8.48 -30.75
CA GLU A 39 11.02 9.08 -29.76
C GLU A 39 11.35 8.00 -28.73
N GLU A 40 12.64 7.70 -28.64
CA GLU A 40 13.22 6.82 -27.62
C GLU A 40 12.86 7.36 -26.24
N ARG A 41 11.82 6.78 -25.64
CA ARG A 41 11.55 7.00 -24.22
C ARG A 41 12.64 6.28 -23.43
N ARG A 42 13.56 7.03 -22.85
CA ARG A 42 14.36 6.59 -21.72
C ARG A 42 13.36 6.27 -20.59
N THR A 43 13.13 4.99 -20.37
CA THR A 43 12.52 4.51 -19.12
C THR A 43 13.40 4.97 -17.97
N PRO A 44 12.87 5.48 -16.85
CA PRO A 44 13.67 5.71 -15.67
C PRO A 44 14.25 4.36 -15.25
N GLU A 45 15.54 4.16 -15.45
CA GLU A 45 16.25 3.03 -14.89
C GLU A 45 16.15 3.16 -13.37
N CYS A 46 15.50 2.18 -12.74
CA CYS A 46 15.64 1.95 -11.31
C CYS A 46 17.14 1.94 -11.01
N ALA A 47 17.61 2.85 -10.15
CA ALA A 47 19.01 3.14 -9.96
C ALA A 47 19.88 1.88 -9.99
N SER A 48 20.69 1.77 -11.04
CA SER A 48 21.74 0.78 -11.32
C SER A 48 21.40 -0.70 -11.18
N SER A 49 20.97 -1.32 -12.28
CA SER A 49 21.26 -2.72 -12.57
C SER A 49 22.62 -2.83 -13.28
N ALA A 50 23.72 -2.51 -12.64
CA ALA A 50 25.02 -2.93 -13.07
C ALA A 50 25.17 -4.42 -12.74
N LYS A 51 25.07 -5.30 -13.73
CA LYS A 51 25.55 -6.68 -13.62
C LYS A 51 27.07 -6.60 -13.42
N PRO A 52 27.66 -7.26 -12.41
CA PRO A 52 29.12 -7.32 -12.28
C PRO A 52 29.70 -8.06 -13.47
N GLU A 53 30.58 -7.41 -14.23
CA GLU A 53 31.20 -7.96 -15.46
C GLU A 53 32.36 -8.94 -15.21
N SER A 54 32.77 -9.18 -13.95
CA SER A 54 33.83 -10.14 -13.64
C SER A 54 33.80 -10.65 -12.20
N ALA A 55 34.40 -11.82 -11.97
CA ALA A 55 34.57 -12.43 -10.63
C ALA A 55 35.45 -11.59 -9.67
N SER A 56 36.23 -10.61 -10.17
CA SER A 56 37.02 -9.68 -9.38
C SER A 56 36.15 -8.62 -8.68
N ASP A 57 35.02 -8.23 -9.28
CA ASP A 57 34.14 -7.21 -8.71
C ASP A 57 33.33 -7.75 -7.53
N ALA A 58 33.21 -9.07 -7.44
CA ALA A 58 32.56 -9.75 -6.32
C ALA A 58 33.44 -9.83 -5.05
N GLU A 59 34.74 -9.67 -5.19
CA GLU A 59 35.69 -9.62 -4.05
C GLU A 59 35.79 -8.20 -3.48
N ASP A 60 35.75 -7.16 -4.31
CA ASP A 60 35.77 -5.77 -3.85
C ASP A 60 34.45 -5.36 -3.14
N ALA A 61 33.33 -5.97 -3.49
CA ALA A 61 32.07 -5.76 -2.77
C ALA A 61 32.06 -6.29 -1.33
N ARG A 62 33.01 -7.15 -0.95
CA ARG A 62 33.15 -7.69 0.41
C ARG A 62 33.87 -6.75 1.37
N HIS A 63 34.48 -5.68 0.87
CA HIS A 63 35.20 -4.66 1.65
C HIS A 63 34.51 -3.29 1.64
N ALA A 64 33.30 -3.17 1.06
CA ALA A 64 32.49 -1.96 1.20
C ALA A 64 32.09 -1.76 2.67
N ASN A 65 32.41 -0.60 3.19
CA ASN A 65 32.08 -0.18 4.56
C ASN A 65 30.58 -0.40 4.81
N PRO A 66 30.17 -1.23 5.81
CA PRO A 66 28.75 -1.56 6.04
C PRO A 66 27.89 -0.38 6.52
N ALA A 67 28.42 0.83 6.52
CA ALA A 67 27.78 2.00 7.13
C ALA A 67 27.15 3.00 6.13
N SER A 68 27.14 2.74 4.81
CA SER A 68 26.49 3.65 3.85
C SER A 68 25.35 2.97 3.11
N SER A 69 24.14 3.51 3.25
CA SER A 69 22.98 3.14 2.42
C SER A 69 23.34 3.34 0.94
N PRO A 70 23.03 2.38 0.04
CA PRO A 70 23.27 2.53 -1.39
C PRO A 70 22.37 3.59 -2.05
N PHE A 71 21.37 4.12 -1.31
CA PHE A 71 20.28 4.94 -1.86
C PHE A 71 20.48 6.44 -1.77
N ALA A 72 21.30 6.96 -0.87
CA ALA A 72 21.67 8.38 -0.86
C ALA A 72 22.89 8.62 0.03
N SER A 73 23.71 9.60 -0.38
CA SER A 73 24.69 10.24 0.52
C SER A 73 24.00 11.19 1.51
N LYS A 74 22.74 11.60 1.21
CA LYS A 74 21.92 12.54 2.01
C LYS A 74 20.42 12.27 1.80
N PRO A 75 19.59 12.43 2.86
CA PRO A 75 18.14 12.37 2.72
C PRO A 75 17.61 13.39 1.72
N ALA A 76 16.62 13.03 0.90
CA ALA A 76 16.06 13.92 -0.13
C ALA A 76 15.49 15.22 0.44
N TRP A 77 15.00 15.20 1.68
CA TRP A 77 14.43 16.34 2.39
C TRP A 77 15.47 17.22 3.09
N GLU A 78 16.76 16.85 3.14
CA GLU A 78 17.76 17.62 3.87
C GLU A 78 17.85 19.07 3.35
N GLY A 79 17.63 20.03 4.26
CA GLY A 79 17.62 21.47 3.93
C GLY A 79 16.41 21.93 3.11
N LYS A 80 15.36 21.13 3.03
CA LYS A 80 14.10 21.45 2.35
C LYS A 80 12.98 21.69 3.35
N GLU A 81 11.99 22.48 2.93
CA GLU A 81 10.77 22.71 3.71
C GLU A 81 9.74 21.59 3.44
N THR A 82 9.00 21.22 4.49
CA THR A 82 7.87 20.31 4.36
C THR A 82 6.58 21.08 4.08
N VAL A 83 5.65 20.42 3.39
CA VAL A 83 4.31 20.94 3.12
C VAL A 83 3.34 20.39 4.17
N PRO A 84 2.45 21.22 4.77
CA PRO A 84 1.52 20.79 5.81
C PRO A 84 0.35 19.95 5.23
N VAL A 85 0.64 18.74 4.80
CA VAL A 85 -0.24 17.80 4.09
C VAL A 85 -0.21 16.44 4.76
N ASN A 86 -1.38 15.81 4.90
CA ASN A 86 -1.46 14.39 5.20
C ASN A 86 -1.32 13.57 3.91
N LEU A 87 -0.35 12.70 3.85
CA LEU A 87 -0.15 11.70 2.81
C LEU A 87 -0.68 10.35 3.31
N VAL A 88 -1.80 9.92 2.77
CA VAL A 88 -2.50 8.67 3.15
C VAL A 88 -2.14 7.59 2.15
N LEU A 89 -1.56 6.49 2.64
CA LEU A 89 -1.05 5.40 1.84
C LEU A 89 -1.81 4.11 2.12
N GLU A 90 -2.53 3.63 1.10
CA GLU A 90 -3.25 2.36 1.17
C GLU A 90 -2.31 1.17 1.32
N GLY A 91 -2.75 0.11 2.01
CA GLY A 91 -2.10 -1.19 2.05
C GLY A 91 -2.33 -2.00 0.76
N GLY A 92 -1.43 -2.95 0.46
CA GLY A 92 -1.61 -3.75 -0.76
C GLY A 92 -0.54 -4.81 -1.01
N ALA A 93 0.32 -5.09 -0.05
CA ALA A 93 1.49 -5.96 -0.22
C ALA A 93 2.29 -5.56 -1.48
N MET A 94 2.59 -6.47 -2.44
CA MET A 94 3.37 -6.13 -3.64
C MET A 94 2.73 -5.09 -4.55
N ARG A 95 1.40 -4.82 -4.44
CA ARG A 95 0.78 -3.68 -5.14
C ARG A 95 1.28 -2.32 -4.66
N GLY A 96 1.92 -2.26 -3.50
CA GLY A 96 2.63 -1.08 -3.00
C GLY A 96 3.76 -0.59 -3.92
N GLN A 97 4.13 -1.35 -4.98
CA GLN A 97 5.05 -0.88 -6.02
C GLN A 97 4.52 0.37 -6.76
N PHE A 98 3.20 0.46 -6.96
CA PHE A 98 2.58 1.69 -7.48
C PHE A 98 2.85 2.87 -6.54
N THR A 99 2.61 2.67 -5.24
CA THR A 99 2.88 3.69 -4.22
C THR A 99 4.36 4.09 -4.19
N ALA A 100 5.28 3.12 -4.32
CA ALA A 100 6.71 3.41 -4.39
C ALA A 100 7.05 4.37 -5.53
N GLY A 101 6.51 4.13 -6.73
CA GLY A 101 6.73 5.00 -7.89
C GLY A 101 6.19 6.42 -7.66
N VAL A 102 5.00 6.56 -7.04
CA VAL A 102 4.43 7.86 -6.70
C VAL A 102 5.32 8.61 -5.70
N LEU A 103 5.79 7.93 -4.65
CA LEU A 103 6.58 8.55 -3.58
C LEU A 103 7.98 8.94 -4.06
N ASP A 104 8.61 8.14 -4.90
CA ASP A 104 9.91 8.47 -5.48
C ASP A 104 9.80 9.72 -6.38
N TYR A 105 8.74 9.81 -7.20
CA TYR A 105 8.46 11.03 -7.96
C TYR A 105 8.31 12.26 -7.05
N PHE A 106 7.58 12.13 -5.93
CA PHE A 106 7.42 13.24 -4.98
C PHE A 106 8.75 13.68 -4.37
N LEU A 107 9.58 12.72 -3.93
CA LEU A 107 10.89 13.02 -3.35
C LEU A 107 11.83 13.72 -4.36
N GLU A 108 11.85 13.23 -5.60
CA GLU A 108 12.68 13.81 -6.69
C GLU A 108 12.23 15.23 -7.07
N HIS A 109 10.92 15.52 -6.99
CA HIS A 109 10.34 16.82 -7.33
C HIS A 109 10.14 17.75 -6.12
N GLY A 110 10.67 17.38 -4.95
CA GLY A 110 10.72 18.24 -3.78
C GLY A 110 9.39 18.40 -3.03
N LEU A 111 8.47 17.44 -3.17
CA LEU A 111 7.25 17.40 -2.35
C LEU A 111 7.50 16.55 -1.10
N PHE A 112 7.59 17.20 0.05
CA PHE A 112 7.81 16.58 1.36
C PHE A 112 6.58 16.84 2.24
N CYS A 113 5.60 15.92 2.21
CA CYS A 113 4.42 15.98 3.08
C CYS A 113 4.83 15.76 4.54
N ASP A 114 4.49 16.69 5.44
CA ASP A 114 4.96 16.66 6.83
C ASP A 114 4.39 15.50 7.66
N ARG A 115 3.35 14.82 7.17
CA ARG A 115 2.73 13.69 7.84
C ARG A 115 2.32 12.57 6.87
N VAL A 116 2.81 11.38 7.13
CA VAL A 116 2.45 10.14 6.41
C VAL A 116 1.59 9.27 7.31
N ILE A 117 0.50 8.71 6.77
CA ILE A 117 -0.39 7.77 7.45
C ILE A 117 -0.48 6.54 6.54
N GLY A 118 0.16 5.45 6.93
CA GLY A 118 0.31 4.27 6.07
C GLY A 118 -0.23 3.00 6.70
N VAL A 119 -0.76 2.12 5.86
CA VAL A 119 -1.27 0.80 6.22
C VAL A 119 -0.48 -0.27 5.51
N SER A 120 0.04 -1.29 6.21
CA SER A 120 0.69 -2.44 5.58
C SER A 120 1.84 -1.99 4.64
N ALA A 121 1.79 -2.37 3.35
CA ALA A 121 2.74 -1.89 2.35
C ALA A 121 2.79 -0.35 2.26
N GLY A 122 1.69 0.35 2.54
CA GLY A 122 1.68 1.82 2.63
C GLY A 122 2.53 2.35 3.79
N ALA A 123 2.53 1.66 4.94
CA ALA A 123 3.43 2.01 6.05
C ALA A 123 4.89 1.69 5.70
N LEU A 124 5.15 0.58 4.98
CA LEU A 124 6.48 0.20 4.50
C LEU A 124 7.01 1.13 3.40
N ASN A 125 6.17 1.67 2.53
CA ASN A 125 6.54 2.74 1.61
C ASN A 125 6.77 4.06 2.37
N GLY A 126 5.92 4.34 3.35
CA GLY A 126 5.98 5.55 4.16
C GLY A 126 7.28 5.68 4.93
N TYR A 127 7.84 4.59 5.49
CA TYR A 127 9.10 4.69 6.22
C TYR A 127 10.29 5.02 5.31
N CYS A 128 10.31 4.52 4.07
CA CYS A 128 11.32 4.90 3.07
C CYS A 128 11.17 6.38 2.66
N TYR A 129 9.94 6.84 2.48
CA TYR A 129 9.67 8.25 2.18
C TYR A 129 10.11 9.18 3.32
N VAL A 130 9.85 8.80 4.57
CA VAL A 130 10.27 9.55 5.76
C VAL A 130 11.78 9.61 5.89
N SER A 131 12.52 8.54 5.59
CA SER A 131 13.99 8.57 5.56
C SER A 131 14.56 9.38 4.39
N GLY A 132 13.76 9.63 3.35
CA GLY A 132 14.20 10.32 2.14
C GLY A 132 15.04 9.45 1.20
N GLU A 133 14.93 8.13 1.29
CA GLU A 133 15.67 7.17 0.45
C GLU A 133 14.90 6.86 -0.84
N ILE A 134 15.22 7.58 -1.92
CA ILE A 134 14.59 7.40 -3.24
C ILE A 134 14.96 6.02 -3.82
N GLY A 135 13.96 5.31 -4.37
CA GLY A 135 14.14 4.01 -5.05
C GLY A 135 14.23 2.80 -4.11
N ARG A 136 14.33 3.00 -2.78
CA ARG A 136 14.57 1.91 -1.83
C ARG A 136 13.50 0.83 -1.89
N THR A 137 12.23 1.19 -1.83
CA THR A 137 11.13 0.19 -1.84
C THR A 137 11.15 -0.63 -3.12
N CYS A 138 11.28 0.04 -4.28
CA CYS A 138 11.37 -0.65 -5.57
C CYS A 138 12.56 -1.61 -5.59
N PHE A 139 13.73 -1.14 -5.22
CA PHE A 139 14.95 -1.95 -5.18
C PHE A 139 14.81 -3.19 -4.29
N LEU A 140 14.31 -3.06 -3.06
CA LEU A 140 14.16 -4.18 -2.13
C LEU A 140 13.18 -5.22 -2.67
N ASN A 141 12.02 -4.80 -3.19
CA ASN A 141 11.06 -5.71 -3.78
C ASN A 141 11.61 -6.41 -5.02
N MET A 142 12.32 -5.70 -5.91
CA MET A 142 12.97 -6.29 -7.08
C MET A 142 14.06 -7.28 -6.67
N LYS A 143 14.91 -6.93 -5.69
CA LYS A 143 16.01 -7.77 -5.23
C LYS A 143 15.55 -9.03 -4.51
N TYR A 144 14.50 -8.91 -3.68
CA TYR A 144 14.10 -9.95 -2.74
C TYR A 144 12.77 -10.65 -3.05
N CYS A 145 11.99 -10.25 -4.09
CA CYS A 145 10.71 -10.91 -4.40
C CYS A 145 10.84 -12.43 -4.60
N ASN A 146 11.99 -12.91 -5.07
CA ASN A 146 12.28 -14.33 -5.26
C ASN A 146 13.07 -14.97 -4.09
N ASP A 147 13.45 -14.19 -3.05
CA ASP A 147 14.06 -14.76 -1.84
C ASP A 147 12.96 -15.36 -0.95
N PRO A 148 13.02 -16.68 -0.66
CA PRO A 148 11.99 -17.33 0.12
C PRO A 148 11.85 -16.82 1.56
N ARG A 149 12.83 -16.04 2.05
CA ARG A 149 12.79 -15.43 3.39
C ARG A 149 12.04 -14.09 3.42
N TYR A 150 11.84 -13.46 2.25
CA TYR A 150 11.28 -12.10 2.18
C TYR A 150 9.74 -12.11 2.31
N LEU A 151 9.03 -12.53 1.26
CA LEU A 151 7.57 -12.63 1.27
C LEU A 151 7.14 -13.90 0.52
N SER A 152 6.89 -14.99 1.24
CA SER A 152 6.59 -16.28 0.63
C SER A 152 5.82 -17.23 1.55
N MET A 153 5.15 -18.21 0.96
CA MET A 153 4.57 -19.34 1.72
C MET A 153 5.66 -20.21 2.36
N LYS A 154 6.88 -20.24 1.81
CA LYS A 154 7.99 -20.97 2.42
C LYS A 154 8.44 -20.31 3.72
N SER A 155 8.49 -18.97 3.77
CA SER A 155 8.73 -18.22 5.01
C SER A 155 7.63 -18.53 6.03
N PHE A 156 6.35 -18.52 5.62
CA PHE A 156 5.24 -18.84 6.52
C PHE A 156 5.39 -20.23 7.16
N VAL A 157 5.69 -21.27 6.38
CA VAL A 157 5.85 -22.63 6.91
C VAL A 157 7.00 -22.73 7.92
N HIS A 158 8.09 -21.98 7.73
CA HIS A 158 9.27 -22.07 8.60
C HIS A 158 9.20 -21.16 9.82
N THR A 159 8.54 -20.00 9.71
CA THR A 159 8.59 -18.96 10.74
C THR A 159 7.22 -18.58 11.31
N GLY A 160 6.13 -19.09 10.71
CA GLY A 160 4.77 -18.64 11.00
C GLY A 160 4.42 -17.27 10.41
N ASN A 161 5.30 -16.69 9.57
CA ASN A 161 5.10 -15.38 8.95
C ASN A 161 5.45 -15.44 7.46
N ALA A 162 4.51 -15.08 6.58
CA ALA A 162 4.78 -15.00 5.14
C ALA A 162 5.82 -13.91 4.81
N CYS A 163 5.75 -12.75 5.47
CA CYS A 163 6.84 -11.80 5.52
C CYS A 163 7.81 -12.23 6.64
N GLY A 164 9.01 -12.64 6.27
CA GLY A 164 10.00 -13.12 7.22
C GLY A 164 10.54 -11.99 8.08
N ARG A 165 10.01 -11.86 9.30
CA ARG A 165 10.27 -10.70 10.19
C ARG A 165 11.75 -10.46 10.43
N GLU A 166 12.51 -11.49 10.83
CA GLU A 166 13.94 -11.34 11.09
C GLU A 166 14.70 -10.95 9.83
N PHE A 167 14.34 -11.51 8.68
CA PHE A 167 14.97 -11.18 7.41
C PHE A 167 14.64 -9.75 6.96
N ALA A 168 13.34 -9.44 6.81
CA ALA A 168 12.90 -8.18 6.20
C ALA A 168 13.10 -6.95 7.09
N PHE A 169 12.99 -7.10 8.43
CA PHE A 169 13.02 -5.97 9.35
C PHE A 169 14.33 -5.85 10.15
N HIS A 170 15.23 -6.85 10.07
CA HIS A 170 16.51 -6.83 10.78
C HIS A 170 17.68 -7.15 9.85
N GLU A 171 17.74 -8.34 9.22
CA GLU A 171 18.90 -8.71 8.41
C GLU A 171 19.09 -7.78 7.21
N VAL A 172 18.01 -7.46 6.47
CA VAL A 172 18.08 -6.56 5.32
C VAL A 172 18.47 -5.14 5.74
N PRO A 173 17.75 -4.43 6.61
CA PRO A 173 18.05 -3.03 6.91
C PRO A 173 19.28 -2.83 7.81
N GLU A 174 19.73 -3.85 8.54
CA GLU A 174 20.90 -3.73 9.41
C GLU A 174 22.22 -4.19 8.73
N LYS A 175 22.14 -5.10 7.71
CA LYS A 175 23.33 -5.79 7.19
C LYS A 175 23.41 -5.86 5.67
N LEU A 176 22.31 -6.26 4.99
CA LEU A 176 22.35 -6.58 3.56
C LEU A 176 22.20 -5.34 2.67
N ASP A 177 21.26 -4.50 3.01
CA ASP A 177 20.96 -3.21 2.38
C ASP A 177 20.67 -2.19 3.48
N PRO A 178 21.72 -1.65 4.11
CA PRO A 178 21.59 -0.81 5.29
C PRO A 178 20.60 0.34 5.10
N PHE A 179 19.73 0.54 6.08
CA PHE A 179 18.76 1.63 6.14
C PHE A 179 19.32 2.78 6.98
N ASP A 180 19.04 4.01 6.58
CA ASP A 180 19.45 5.18 7.37
C ASP A 180 18.47 5.45 8.52
N PHE A 181 18.62 4.71 9.61
CA PHE A 181 17.83 4.89 10.84
C PHE A 181 17.96 6.30 11.42
N GLN A 182 19.12 6.94 11.21
CA GLN A 182 19.35 8.28 11.74
C GLN A 182 18.63 9.32 10.90
N ALA A 183 18.60 9.19 9.57
CA ALA A 183 17.78 10.02 8.70
C ALA A 183 16.30 9.90 9.06
N PHE A 184 15.79 8.68 9.22
CA PHE A 184 14.41 8.48 9.66
C PHE A 184 14.10 9.21 10.98
N LYS A 185 14.93 9.02 11.99
CA LYS A 185 14.74 9.62 13.32
C LYS A 185 14.80 11.15 13.33
N ASN A 186 15.63 11.72 12.47
CA ASN A 186 15.83 13.17 12.34
C ASN A 186 14.90 13.83 11.32
N SER A 187 14.06 13.05 10.65
CA SER A 187 13.18 13.56 9.61
C SER A 187 12.19 14.60 10.15
N PRO A 188 11.95 15.68 9.42
CA PRO A 188 10.85 16.60 9.72
C PRO A 188 9.48 16.02 9.39
N ILE A 189 9.44 14.85 8.72
CA ILE A 189 8.24 14.15 8.31
C ILE A 189 7.90 13.09 9.37
N THR A 190 6.63 12.99 9.74
CA THR A 190 6.17 12.01 10.74
C THR A 190 5.44 10.84 10.05
N LEU A 191 5.62 9.62 10.57
CA LEU A 191 4.91 8.42 10.12
C LEU A 191 3.91 7.97 11.18
N THR A 192 2.68 7.70 10.77
CA THR A 192 1.69 6.95 11.53
C THR A 192 1.49 5.59 10.86
N ALA A 193 1.85 4.50 11.54
CA ALA A 193 1.55 3.14 11.12
C ALA A 193 0.17 2.72 11.64
N VAL A 194 -0.65 2.14 10.75
CA VAL A 194 -1.99 1.69 11.10
C VAL A 194 -1.99 0.17 11.24
N SER A 195 -2.42 -0.33 12.39
CA SER A 195 -2.64 -1.75 12.64
C SER A 195 -4.08 -2.02 13.10
N SER A 196 -4.46 -3.28 13.22
CA SER A 196 -5.77 -3.70 13.73
C SER A 196 -5.60 -4.28 15.13
N ASP A 197 -6.24 -3.70 16.13
CA ASP A 197 -6.35 -4.26 17.47
C ASP A 197 -7.38 -5.40 17.45
N LEU A 198 -6.94 -6.61 17.82
CA LEU A 198 -7.77 -7.80 17.75
C LEU A 198 -8.84 -7.83 18.87
N GLU A 199 -8.51 -7.30 20.04
CA GLU A 199 -9.42 -7.32 21.19
C GLU A 199 -10.56 -6.31 20.99
N LEU A 200 -10.23 -5.12 20.51
CA LEU A 200 -11.21 -4.05 20.26
C LEU A 200 -11.92 -4.18 18.90
N GLY A 201 -11.30 -4.83 17.92
CA GLY A 201 -11.79 -4.82 16.53
C GLY A 201 -11.73 -3.44 15.90
N GLU A 202 -10.76 -2.61 16.29
CA GLU A 202 -10.60 -1.25 15.82
C GLU A 202 -9.21 -1.03 15.24
N ALA A 203 -9.06 0.05 14.46
CA ALA A 203 -7.77 0.46 13.95
C ALA A 203 -6.94 1.14 15.06
N ASP A 204 -5.69 0.72 15.19
CA ASP A 204 -4.69 1.36 16.06
C ASP A 204 -3.78 2.23 15.21
N TYR A 205 -3.66 3.50 15.57
CA TYR A 205 -2.86 4.51 14.85
C TYR A 205 -1.66 4.90 15.69
N HIS A 206 -0.51 4.31 15.40
CA HIS A 206 0.70 4.54 16.18
C HIS A 206 1.69 5.45 15.45
N ALA A 207 2.14 6.52 16.13
CA ALA A 207 3.17 7.41 15.60
C ALA A 207 4.55 6.76 15.72
N VAL A 208 5.14 6.39 14.59
CA VAL A 208 6.47 5.78 14.53
C VAL A 208 7.53 6.88 14.50
N ARG A 209 8.41 6.88 15.49
CA ARG A 209 9.46 7.88 15.67
C ARG A 209 10.88 7.29 15.73
N ASP A 210 10.97 6.05 16.20
CA ASP A 210 12.23 5.33 16.37
C ASP A 210 12.06 3.87 15.93
N LEU A 211 12.81 3.47 14.90
CA LEU A 211 12.77 2.09 14.37
C LEU A 211 13.75 1.14 15.10
N GLY A 212 14.18 1.49 16.31
CA GLY A 212 14.90 0.58 17.19
C GLY A 212 14.09 -0.68 17.52
N ARG A 213 14.77 -1.81 17.74
CA ARG A 213 14.14 -3.12 18.01
C ARG A 213 13.14 -3.08 19.18
N ASN A 214 13.40 -2.25 20.18
CA ASN A 214 12.60 -2.12 21.41
C ASN A 214 11.83 -0.80 21.45
N ALA A 215 11.59 -0.16 20.30
CA ALA A 215 10.85 1.08 20.19
C ALA A 215 9.61 0.86 19.30
N ASP A 216 9.45 1.63 18.21
CA ASP A 216 8.24 1.62 17.39
C ASP A 216 8.24 0.57 16.27
N LEU A 217 9.36 -0.12 16.01
CA LEU A 217 9.45 -1.14 14.96
C LEU A 217 8.38 -2.23 15.06
N PRO A 218 7.99 -2.75 16.26
CA PRO A 218 6.89 -3.70 16.38
C PRO A 218 5.56 -3.22 15.80
N TYR A 219 5.25 -1.93 15.84
CA TYR A 219 4.04 -1.36 15.24
C TYR A 219 4.10 -1.36 13.71
N LEU A 220 5.28 -1.11 13.12
CA LEU A 220 5.48 -1.23 11.68
C LEU A 220 5.34 -2.69 11.22
N ILE A 221 5.89 -3.64 12.01
CA ILE A 221 5.73 -5.09 11.78
C ILE A 221 4.25 -5.47 11.89
N ALA A 222 3.54 -4.99 12.92
CA ALA A 222 2.11 -5.27 13.11
C ALA A 222 1.28 -4.78 11.91
N SER A 223 1.55 -3.54 11.46
CA SER A 223 0.87 -2.95 10.30
C SER A 223 0.96 -3.83 9.05
N SER A 224 2.05 -4.60 8.89
CA SER A 224 2.29 -5.48 7.73
C SER A 224 2.06 -6.97 8.00
N SER A 225 1.54 -7.33 9.18
CA SER A 225 1.28 -8.72 9.59
C SER A 225 -0.10 -9.18 9.13
N MET A 226 -0.19 -9.72 7.91
CA MET A 226 -1.45 -10.15 7.29
C MET A 226 -2.12 -11.30 8.06
N PRO A 227 -3.46 -11.25 8.26
CA PRO A 227 -4.20 -12.36 8.87
C PRO A 227 -3.98 -13.68 8.12
N LEU A 228 -4.07 -14.82 8.80
CA LEU A 228 -3.81 -16.19 8.36
C LEU A 228 -2.35 -16.52 8.11
N VAL A 229 -1.55 -15.59 7.63
CA VAL A 229 -0.17 -15.84 7.18
C VAL A 229 0.87 -15.08 8.01
N SER A 230 0.47 -14.57 9.17
CA SER A 230 1.37 -13.93 10.13
C SER A 230 0.96 -14.25 11.56
N GLN A 231 1.93 -14.31 12.45
CA GLN A 231 1.69 -14.37 13.89
C GLN A 231 1.15 -13.02 14.38
N ILE A 232 0.36 -13.04 15.44
CA ILE A 232 -0.05 -11.82 16.16
C ILE A 232 1.18 -11.11 16.70
N VAL A 233 1.21 -9.80 16.63
CA VAL A 233 2.24 -8.96 17.26
C VAL A 233 1.71 -8.47 18.59
N GLU A 234 2.42 -8.81 19.66
CA GLU A 234 2.12 -8.31 21.01
C GLU A 234 3.05 -7.15 21.32
N VAL A 235 2.48 -5.98 21.57
CA VAL A 235 3.23 -4.76 21.92
C VAL A 235 2.37 -3.88 22.82
N ASP A 236 2.95 -3.36 23.90
CA ASP A 236 2.30 -2.47 24.87
C ASP A 236 0.95 -3.02 25.39
N GLY A 237 0.86 -4.35 25.55
CA GLY A 237 -0.36 -5.02 26.01
C GLY A 237 -1.46 -5.18 24.97
N LYS A 238 -1.21 -4.77 23.71
CA LYS A 238 -2.11 -4.93 22.57
C LYS A 238 -1.75 -6.15 21.75
N LYS A 239 -2.74 -6.77 21.10
CA LYS A 239 -2.59 -7.85 20.13
C LYS A 239 -2.96 -7.31 18.75
N LEU A 240 -1.95 -7.12 17.91
CA LEU A 240 -2.07 -6.39 16.67
C LEU A 240 -1.81 -7.27 15.44
N LEU A 241 -2.54 -7.01 14.36
CA LEU A 241 -2.30 -7.50 13.00
C LEU A 241 -2.44 -6.34 11.99
N ASP A 242 -2.28 -6.67 10.69
CA ASP A 242 -2.35 -5.72 9.56
C ASP A 242 -3.57 -4.80 9.63
N GLY A 243 -3.31 -3.51 9.54
CA GLY A 243 -4.32 -2.46 9.64
C GLY A 243 -5.39 -2.52 8.57
N GLY A 244 -5.09 -3.15 7.42
CA GLY A 244 -6.03 -3.29 6.32
C GLY A 244 -7.29 -4.11 6.63
N THR A 245 -7.40 -4.71 7.83
CA THR A 245 -8.65 -5.32 8.29
C THR A 245 -9.63 -4.27 8.80
N CYS A 246 -9.18 -3.37 9.65
CA CYS A 246 -10.03 -2.37 10.30
C CYS A 246 -10.09 -1.05 9.53
N ASP A 247 -8.98 -0.62 8.91
CA ASP A 247 -8.92 0.60 8.09
C ASP A 247 -7.88 0.45 6.96
N SER A 248 -8.34 0.04 5.79
CA SER A 248 -7.46 -0.18 4.63
C SER A 248 -6.97 1.12 3.97
N VAL A 249 -7.74 2.21 4.11
CA VAL A 249 -7.43 3.56 3.58
C VAL A 249 -7.80 4.58 4.66
N PRO A 250 -6.86 5.00 5.50
CA PRO A 250 -7.13 5.76 6.74
C PRO A 250 -7.50 7.22 6.48
N ILE A 251 -8.41 7.46 5.53
CA ILE A 251 -8.86 8.82 5.17
C ILE A 251 -9.65 9.48 6.31
N THR A 252 -10.52 8.72 7.00
CA THR A 252 -11.30 9.27 8.11
C THR A 252 -10.40 9.75 9.23
N TYR A 253 -9.39 8.96 9.61
CA TYR A 253 -8.39 9.38 10.59
C TYR A 253 -7.64 10.62 10.12
N SER A 254 -7.22 10.65 8.85
CA SER A 254 -6.54 11.78 8.25
C SER A 254 -7.33 13.09 8.37
N LEU A 255 -8.65 13.06 8.08
CA LEU A 255 -9.54 14.22 8.20
C LEU A 255 -9.65 14.73 9.64
N LEU A 256 -9.63 13.82 10.61
CA LEU A 256 -9.71 14.16 12.04
C LEU A 256 -8.43 14.79 12.61
N THR A 257 -7.32 14.77 11.89
CA THR A 257 -6.04 15.36 12.37
C THR A 257 -6.01 16.90 12.34
N GLY A 258 -7.02 17.53 11.76
CA GLY A 258 -7.11 18.99 11.60
C GLY A 258 -6.28 19.58 10.45
N ARG A 259 -5.63 18.74 9.62
CA ARG A 259 -5.01 19.19 8.37
C ARG A 259 -6.08 19.53 7.34
N LYS A 260 -5.79 20.50 6.48
CA LYS A 260 -6.71 20.94 5.42
C LYS A 260 -6.47 20.25 4.08
N LYS A 261 -5.25 19.70 3.88
CA LYS A 261 -4.84 19.07 2.63
C LYS A 261 -4.52 17.60 2.86
N HIS A 262 -5.03 16.77 1.98
CA HIS A 262 -4.89 15.32 2.05
C HIS A 262 -4.59 14.77 0.66
N ILE A 263 -3.45 14.09 0.51
CA ILE A 263 -3.11 13.31 -0.67
C ILE A 263 -3.36 11.85 -0.33
N VAL A 264 -4.08 11.11 -1.17
CA VAL A 264 -4.41 9.69 -0.97
C VAL A 264 -3.83 8.89 -2.12
N VAL A 265 -2.94 7.94 -1.83
CA VAL A 265 -2.41 7.02 -2.83
C VAL A 265 -3.09 5.67 -2.66
N LEU A 266 -3.81 5.25 -3.70
CA LEU A 266 -4.54 3.99 -3.76
C LEU A 266 -3.78 2.96 -4.59
N THR A 267 -3.95 1.67 -4.27
CA THR A 267 -3.24 0.55 -4.91
C THR A 267 -4.10 -0.27 -5.85
N GLN A 268 -5.34 0.16 -6.09
CA GLN A 268 -6.29 -0.44 -7.02
C GLN A 268 -6.88 0.64 -7.93
N ASP A 269 -7.33 0.23 -9.11
CA ASP A 269 -8.01 1.10 -10.07
C ASP A 269 -9.47 1.41 -9.65
N ALA A 270 -10.08 2.37 -10.34
CA ALA A 270 -11.43 2.84 -10.04
C ALA A 270 -12.55 1.79 -10.26
N THR A 271 -12.26 0.73 -11.02
CA THR A 271 -13.24 -0.34 -11.31
C THR A 271 -13.19 -1.50 -10.31
N TYR A 272 -12.16 -1.50 -9.45
CA TYR A 272 -11.98 -2.57 -8.48
C TYR A 272 -13.08 -2.58 -7.42
N GLU A 273 -13.67 -3.74 -7.21
CA GLU A 273 -14.62 -3.99 -6.13
C GLU A 273 -14.21 -5.23 -5.32
N LYS A 274 -13.99 -5.03 -4.03
CA LYS A 274 -13.60 -6.10 -3.11
C LYS A 274 -14.80 -6.99 -2.81
N GLY A 275 -14.67 -8.29 -3.07
CA GLY A 275 -15.66 -9.29 -2.70
C GLY A 275 -15.54 -9.79 -1.25
N PRO A 276 -16.53 -10.55 -0.76
CA PRO A 276 -16.49 -11.20 0.55
C PRO A 276 -15.28 -12.15 0.67
N ASN A 277 -14.73 -12.26 1.88
CA ASN A 277 -13.58 -13.13 2.13
C ASN A 277 -14.01 -14.61 2.13
N LYS A 278 -13.55 -15.37 1.14
CA LYS A 278 -13.86 -16.81 0.99
C LYS A 278 -13.25 -17.68 2.10
N LEU A 279 -12.25 -17.18 2.83
CA LEU A 279 -11.58 -17.88 3.93
C LEU A 279 -12.23 -17.62 5.30
N MET A 280 -13.40 -16.98 5.35
CA MET A 280 -14.11 -16.71 6.61
C MET A 280 -14.31 -17.93 7.52
N PRO A 281 -14.58 -19.16 7.02
CA PRO A 281 -14.68 -20.34 7.90
C PRO A 281 -13.37 -20.62 8.66
N VAL A 282 -12.22 -20.51 7.99
CA VAL A 282 -10.88 -20.70 8.59
C VAL A 282 -10.56 -19.56 9.56
N LEU A 283 -10.82 -18.31 9.15
CA LEU A 283 -10.63 -17.13 9.98
C LEU A 283 -11.47 -17.19 11.25
N SER A 284 -12.72 -17.64 11.15
CA SER A 284 -13.62 -17.76 12.31
C SER A 284 -13.12 -18.77 13.35
N GLN A 285 -12.43 -19.82 12.91
CA GLN A 285 -11.80 -20.78 13.82
C GLN A 285 -10.50 -20.23 14.43
N MET A 286 -9.65 -19.60 13.59
CA MET A 286 -8.33 -19.08 14.01
C MET A 286 -8.45 -17.92 15.02
N TYR A 287 -9.42 -17.04 14.81
CA TYR A 287 -9.62 -15.84 15.63
C TYR A 287 -10.88 -15.93 16.50
N ALA A 288 -11.29 -17.14 16.91
CA ALA A 288 -12.48 -17.36 17.72
C ALA A 288 -12.50 -16.55 19.04
N ASP A 289 -11.32 -16.32 19.61
CA ASP A 289 -11.14 -15.53 20.85
C ASP A 289 -11.27 -14.01 20.63
N PHE A 290 -11.40 -13.55 19.38
CA PHE A 290 -11.46 -12.13 19.01
C PHE A 290 -12.74 -11.81 18.21
N PRO A 291 -13.93 -11.82 18.85
CA PRO A 291 -15.21 -11.69 18.13
C PRO A 291 -15.36 -10.33 17.43
N HIS A 292 -14.85 -9.24 18.00
CA HIS A 292 -14.88 -7.91 17.39
C HIS A 292 -14.03 -7.83 16.12
N TYR A 293 -12.84 -8.43 16.15
CA TYR A 293 -11.98 -8.53 14.98
C TYR A 293 -12.59 -9.40 13.86
N LEU A 294 -13.26 -10.51 14.25
CA LEU A 294 -13.98 -11.36 13.30
C LEU A 294 -15.12 -10.63 12.57
N GLU A 295 -15.81 -9.74 13.29
CA GLU A 295 -16.84 -8.89 12.69
C GLU A 295 -16.23 -7.96 11.63
N ARG A 296 -15.09 -7.32 11.92
CA ARG A 296 -14.35 -6.50 10.94
C ARG A 296 -13.94 -7.31 9.71
N LEU A 297 -13.35 -8.49 9.90
CA LEU A 297 -12.98 -9.38 8.79
C LEU A 297 -14.17 -9.74 7.89
N ARG A 298 -15.34 -10.01 8.50
CA ARG A 298 -16.58 -10.36 7.78
C ARG A 298 -17.09 -9.24 6.90
N TYR A 299 -17.07 -8.00 7.39
CA TYR A 299 -17.60 -6.83 6.71
C TYR A 299 -16.54 -5.98 6.01
N ARG A 300 -15.26 -6.39 6.05
CA ARG A 300 -14.14 -5.67 5.45
C ARG A 300 -14.39 -5.22 4.01
N HIS A 301 -14.99 -6.09 3.19
CA HIS A 301 -15.27 -5.77 1.80
C HIS A 301 -16.29 -4.64 1.65
N VAL A 302 -17.30 -4.56 2.52
CA VAL A 302 -18.30 -3.49 2.51
C VAL A 302 -17.65 -2.15 2.87
N GLU A 303 -16.90 -2.11 3.97
CA GLU A 303 -16.22 -0.90 4.43
C GLU A 303 -15.16 -0.43 3.43
N TYR A 304 -14.37 -1.34 2.88
CA TYR A 304 -13.38 -1.03 1.86
C TYR A 304 -14.01 -0.35 0.64
N ASN A 305 -15.03 -0.95 0.06
CA ASN A 305 -15.71 -0.40 -1.12
C ASN A 305 -16.41 0.93 -0.81
N ARG A 306 -16.93 1.09 0.40
CA ARG A 306 -17.49 2.36 0.87
C ARG A 306 -16.43 3.45 0.95
N THR A 307 -15.26 3.16 1.54
CA THR A 307 -14.16 4.11 1.67
C THR A 307 -13.60 4.50 0.31
N TYR A 308 -13.45 3.56 -0.63
CA TYR A 308 -13.05 3.86 -2.01
C TYR A 308 -13.99 4.84 -2.68
N ARG A 309 -15.30 4.56 -2.65
CA ARG A 309 -16.32 5.48 -3.21
C ARG A 309 -16.34 6.85 -2.51
N GLN A 310 -16.01 6.88 -1.21
CA GLN A 310 -15.87 8.14 -0.48
C GLN A 310 -14.66 8.93 -0.99
N VAL A 311 -13.49 8.33 -1.11
CA VAL A 311 -12.26 8.99 -1.61
C VAL A 311 -12.47 9.55 -3.01
N VAL A 312 -13.10 8.79 -3.92
CA VAL A 312 -13.42 9.26 -5.29
C VAL A 312 -14.30 10.51 -5.25
N ARG A 313 -15.39 10.48 -4.49
CA ARG A 313 -16.29 11.66 -4.36
C ARG A 313 -15.58 12.87 -3.76
N MET A 314 -14.73 12.66 -2.76
CA MET A 314 -13.97 13.75 -2.13
C MET A 314 -12.92 14.32 -3.08
N HIS A 315 -12.32 13.48 -3.93
CA HIS A 315 -11.41 13.94 -4.98
C HIS A 315 -12.13 14.80 -6.02
N GLU A 316 -13.27 14.33 -6.52
CA GLU A 316 -14.13 15.08 -7.46
C GLU A 316 -14.61 16.42 -6.87
N ALA A 317 -14.85 16.48 -5.56
CA ALA A 317 -15.20 17.71 -4.84
C ALA A 317 -14.00 18.62 -4.53
N GLY A 318 -12.77 18.18 -4.79
CA GLY A 318 -11.54 18.92 -4.47
C GLY A 318 -11.20 18.97 -2.97
N GLU A 319 -11.81 18.11 -2.16
CA GLU A 319 -11.55 17.99 -0.72
C GLU A 319 -10.26 17.22 -0.41
N VAL A 320 -9.94 16.23 -1.26
CA VAL A 320 -8.68 15.46 -1.22
C VAL A 320 -8.09 15.37 -2.62
N PHE A 321 -6.81 15.03 -2.72
CA PHE A 321 -6.19 14.67 -4.00
C PHE A 321 -5.88 13.17 -4.00
N ALA A 322 -6.55 12.40 -4.87
CA ALA A 322 -6.35 10.96 -4.98
C ALA A 322 -5.50 10.62 -6.22
N ILE A 323 -4.52 9.74 -6.03
CA ILE A 323 -3.69 9.14 -7.08
C ILE A 323 -3.92 7.64 -7.05
N GLN A 324 -4.28 7.04 -8.20
CA GLN A 324 -4.60 5.62 -8.30
C GLN A 324 -4.22 5.05 -9.66
N PRO A 325 -4.02 3.72 -9.78
CA PRO A 325 -3.79 3.08 -11.06
C PRO A 325 -4.92 3.38 -12.06
N GLN A 326 -4.55 3.68 -13.32
CA GLN A 326 -5.50 3.99 -14.40
C GLN A 326 -6.06 2.74 -15.10
N ARG A 327 -5.49 1.57 -14.82
CA ARG A 327 -5.89 0.27 -15.37
C ARG A 327 -5.92 -0.79 -14.29
N PRO A 328 -6.65 -1.90 -14.46
CA PRO A 328 -6.68 -3.00 -13.50
C PRO A 328 -5.27 -3.48 -13.14
N VAL A 329 -5.04 -3.69 -11.85
CA VAL A 329 -3.74 -4.10 -11.31
C VAL A 329 -3.62 -5.62 -11.35
N GLU A 330 -2.69 -6.14 -12.15
CA GLU A 330 -2.46 -7.59 -12.32
C GLU A 330 -1.48 -8.18 -11.29
N VAL A 331 -0.84 -7.33 -10.47
CA VAL A 331 0.12 -7.75 -9.43
C VAL A 331 -0.62 -8.35 -8.25
N HIS A 332 -0.24 -9.57 -7.88
CA HIS A 332 -0.78 -10.28 -6.72
C HIS A 332 -0.08 -9.86 -5.41
N SER A 333 -0.70 -10.21 -4.25
CA SER A 333 -0.14 -9.86 -2.93
C SER A 333 1.25 -10.45 -2.66
N MET A 334 1.56 -11.62 -3.22
CA MET A 334 2.88 -12.27 -3.16
C MET A 334 3.39 -12.46 -4.60
N GLU A 335 3.53 -11.37 -5.34
CA GLU A 335 4.05 -11.41 -6.71
C GLU A 335 5.57 -11.65 -6.71
N HIS A 336 6.03 -12.48 -7.61
CA HIS A 336 7.43 -12.85 -7.80
C HIS A 336 7.97 -12.45 -9.19
N ASP A 337 7.09 -12.00 -10.07
CA ASP A 337 7.45 -11.55 -11.42
C ASP A 337 8.00 -10.12 -11.35
N GLN A 338 9.31 -9.99 -11.54
CA GLN A 338 10.02 -8.72 -11.48
C GLN A 338 9.55 -7.73 -12.55
N ASP A 339 9.21 -8.21 -13.75
CA ASP A 339 8.77 -7.34 -14.84
C ASP A 339 7.40 -6.70 -14.51
N LYS A 340 6.48 -7.46 -13.91
CA LYS A 340 5.20 -6.93 -13.42
C LYS A 340 5.39 -5.93 -12.28
N LEU A 341 6.31 -6.20 -11.36
CA LEU A 341 6.60 -5.29 -10.26
C LEU A 341 7.20 -3.98 -10.76
N LEU A 342 8.13 -4.05 -11.71
CA LEU A 342 8.75 -2.87 -12.31
C LEU A 342 7.74 -2.06 -13.15
N ASP A 343 6.88 -2.74 -13.93
CA ASP A 343 5.81 -2.07 -14.70
C ASP A 343 4.85 -1.33 -13.78
N LEU A 344 4.45 -1.94 -12.66
CA LEU A 344 3.56 -1.29 -11.69
C LEU A 344 4.22 -0.08 -11.00
N TYR A 345 5.52 -0.16 -10.68
CA TYR A 345 6.30 0.97 -10.20
C TYR A 345 6.32 2.11 -11.22
N ALA A 346 6.64 1.79 -12.50
CA ALA A 346 6.67 2.78 -13.56
C ALA A 346 5.30 3.44 -13.80
N GLN A 347 4.19 2.68 -13.63
CA GLN A 347 2.85 3.25 -13.66
C GLN A 347 2.62 4.27 -12.54
N GLY A 348 3.04 3.97 -11.31
CA GLY A 348 2.92 4.91 -10.19
C GLY A 348 3.70 6.19 -10.41
N TYR A 349 4.95 6.06 -10.88
CA TYR A 349 5.81 7.20 -11.21
C TYR A 349 5.22 8.06 -12.33
N ALA A 350 4.76 7.42 -13.41
CA ALA A 350 4.13 8.12 -14.53
C ALA A 350 2.80 8.79 -14.14
N GLU A 351 2.01 8.18 -13.26
CA GLU A 351 0.76 8.76 -12.79
C GLU A 351 1.00 9.98 -11.91
N ALA A 352 2.00 9.95 -11.03
CA ALA A 352 2.41 11.12 -10.27
C ALA A 352 2.86 12.26 -11.17
N ALA A 353 3.66 11.95 -12.22
CA ALA A 353 4.08 12.93 -13.21
C ALA A 353 2.90 13.52 -13.99
N ARG A 354 1.96 12.68 -14.42
CA ARG A 354 0.77 13.10 -15.17
C ARG A 354 -0.13 14.04 -14.39
N THR A 355 -0.26 13.82 -13.09
CA THR A 355 -1.16 14.57 -12.21
C THR A 355 -0.45 15.69 -11.46
N TRP A 356 0.83 15.95 -11.75
CA TRP A 356 1.66 16.85 -10.97
C TRP A 356 1.15 18.30 -10.95
N ASP A 357 0.78 18.85 -12.08
CA ASP A 357 0.30 20.23 -12.17
C ASP A 357 -1.04 20.41 -11.44
N ASP A 358 -1.96 19.45 -11.58
CA ASP A 358 -3.24 19.44 -10.85
C ASP A 358 -3.02 19.33 -9.33
N LEU A 359 -2.02 18.51 -8.91
CA LEU A 359 -1.63 18.39 -7.51
C LEU A 359 -1.09 19.70 -6.97
N GLN A 360 -0.21 20.39 -7.72
CA GLN A 360 0.33 21.68 -7.30
C GLN A 360 -0.78 22.74 -7.19
N GLU A 361 -1.74 22.74 -8.13
CA GLU A 361 -2.91 23.62 -8.04
C GLU A 361 -3.78 23.31 -6.81
N TYR A 362 -4.00 22.03 -6.52
CA TYR A 362 -4.71 21.60 -5.30
C TYR A 362 -4.00 22.07 -4.03
N LEU A 363 -2.68 21.94 -3.96
CA LEU A 363 -1.89 22.34 -2.80
C LEU A 363 -1.87 23.87 -2.59
N ALA A 364 -1.95 24.65 -3.66
CA ALA A 364 -1.93 26.11 -3.62
C ALA A 364 -3.26 26.75 -3.16
N LYS A 365 -4.39 26.05 -3.29
CA LYS A 365 -5.73 26.47 -2.82
C LYS A 365 -5.83 26.39 -1.30
#